data_e570bbbd35e0d7ed94047dae99c02ed4
#
_entry.id   e570bbbd35e0d7ed94047dae99c02ed4
#
_cell.length_a   1.000
_cell.length_b   1.000
_cell.length_c   1.000
_cell.angle_alpha   90.00
_cell.angle_beta   90.00
_cell.angle_gamma   90.00
#
_symmetry.space_group_name_H-M   'P 1'
#
loop_
_entity.id
_entity.type
_entity.pdbx_description
1 polymer ?
#
loop_
_entity_poly.entity_id
_entity_poly.type
_entity_poly.pdbx_seq_one_letter_code
_entity_poly.pdbx_strand_id
1 'polypeptide(L)'
;MQLIDIHTHIYPDEIAQKATDSIKSFYQLGGGGMDGTEKMLREKGKEAGISRFVILPVAIRPDRVMGINDFIRSRTAGKPEYVGFGTIHAGMEAPAEEAERLLFMGLRGIKMHPDSQRFAIDDLRLLPMYDAIQGKLPVMLHMGDQRYDYSHPVKLRRILDLFPKLQVIAAHFGGYGMYETAYDLLKDKDCIFDVSSSLMFMEDGVAERYIRAYGAERMAFGTDYPLWDPVTETERFFRLRLTDEEFDQIGHKTAERFLEL
;
A
#
# COMPACT_ATOMS: atom_id res chain seq x y z
N MET A 1 11.35 -8.41 -18.01
CA MET A 1 11.29 -8.31 -16.53
C MET A 1 9.84 -8.50 -16.08
N GLN A 2 9.60 -9.23 -15.03
CA GLN A 2 8.28 -9.37 -14.40
C GLN A 2 8.05 -8.19 -13.47
N LEU A 3 6.81 -7.62 -13.45
CA LEU A 3 6.42 -6.61 -12.48
C LEU A 3 5.22 -7.09 -11.66
N ILE A 4 5.29 -6.88 -10.34
CA ILE A 4 4.19 -7.04 -9.39
C ILE A 4 3.90 -5.68 -8.78
N ASP A 5 2.73 -5.15 -9.04
CA ASP A 5 2.28 -3.88 -8.49
C ASP A 5 1.64 -4.11 -7.12
N ILE A 6 2.34 -3.74 -6.05
CA ILE A 6 1.85 -3.97 -4.69
C ILE A 6 0.92 -2.86 -4.17
N HIS A 7 0.64 -1.81 -4.97
CA HIS A 7 -0.16 -0.69 -4.50
C HIS A 7 -1.20 -0.27 -5.55
N THR A 8 -2.37 -0.93 -5.51
CA THR A 8 -3.48 -0.61 -6.42
C THR A 8 -4.81 -0.62 -5.69
N HIS A 9 -5.73 0.24 -6.12
CA HIS A 9 -7.07 0.34 -5.57
C HIS A 9 -8.10 0.16 -6.68
N ILE A 10 -9.14 -0.64 -6.43
CA ILE A 10 -10.32 -0.75 -7.31
C ILE A 10 -11.59 -0.47 -6.52
N TYR A 11 -12.58 0.03 -7.23
CA TYR A 11 -13.89 0.33 -6.68
C TYR A 11 -14.98 -0.38 -7.51
N PRO A 12 -16.19 -0.60 -6.95
CA PRO A 12 -17.34 -0.99 -7.76
C PRO A 12 -17.59 0.01 -8.88
N ASP A 13 -17.88 -0.48 -10.10
CA ASP A 13 -17.96 0.35 -11.31
C ASP A 13 -18.90 1.56 -11.15
N GLU A 14 -20.01 1.37 -10.41
CA GLU A 14 -21.03 2.41 -10.18
C GLU A 14 -20.51 3.61 -9.37
N ILE A 15 -19.45 3.44 -8.60
CA ILE A 15 -18.90 4.50 -7.75
C ILE A 15 -17.44 4.80 -8.06
N ALA A 16 -16.80 4.08 -8.97
CA ALA A 16 -15.36 4.13 -9.20
C ALA A 16 -14.86 5.54 -9.52
N GLN A 17 -15.46 6.23 -10.48
CA GLN A 17 -15.09 7.60 -10.81
C GLN A 17 -15.26 8.55 -9.62
N LYS A 18 -16.38 8.48 -8.91
CA LYS A 18 -16.65 9.32 -7.73
C LYS A 18 -15.64 9.07 -6.61
N ALA A 19 -15.28 7.81 -6.37
CA ALA A 19 -14.29 7.44 -5.37
C ALA A 19 -12.90 7.97 -5.73
N THR A 20 -12.51 7.83 -7.00
CA THR A 20 -11.27 8.39 -7.54
C THR A 20 -11.21 9.91 -7.42
N ASP A 21 -12.28 10.61 -7.79
CA ASP A 21 -12.35 12.06 -7.68
C ASP A 21 -12.28 12.52 -6.20
N SER A 22 -12.87 11.75 -5.29
CA SER A 22 -12.82 12.03 -3.85
C SER A 22 -11.40 11.94 -3.30
N ILE A 23 -10.63 10.91 -3.65
CA ILE A 23 -9.25 10.77 -3.18
C ILE A 23 -8.32 11.80 -3.83
N LYS A 24 -8.52 12.13 -5.10
CA LYS A 24 -7.81 13.22 -5.77
C LYS A 24 -8.07 14.57 -5.08
N SER A 25 -9.32 14.84 -4.75
CA SER A 25 -9.70 16.05 -4.00
C SER A 25 -9.04 16.09 -2.61
N PHE A 26 -8.96 14.94 -1.92
CA PHE A 26 -8.26 14.84 -0.63
C PHE A 26 -6.79 15.27 -0.74
N TYR A 27 -6.10 14.89 -1.82
CA TYR A 27 -4.71 15.25 -2.09
C TYR A 27 -4.56 16.57 -2.87
N GLN A 28 -5.64 17.25 -3.20
CA GLN A 28 -5.65 18.50 -4.01
C GLN A 28 -4.99 18.30 -5.39
N LEU A 29 -5.09 17.09 -5.94
CA LEU A 29 -4.58 16.76 -7.27
C LEU A 29 -5.56 17.23 -8.34
N GLY A 30 -5.02 17.74 -9.46
CA GLY A 30 -5.80 18.18 -10.61
C GLY A 30 -6.63 17.07 -11.23
N GLY A 31 -7.61 17.46 -12.07
CA GLY A 31 -8.48 16.52 -12.77
C GLY A 31 -7.74 15.66 -13.82
N GLY A 32 -8.40 14.61 -14.31
CA GLY A 32 -7.87 13.63 -15.25
C GLY A 32 -7.30 12.41 -14.51
N GLY A 33 -7.10 11.32 -15.23
CA GLY A 33 -6.53 10.09 -14.68
C GLY A 33 -7.44 8.89 -14.86
N MET A 34 -7.13 7.85 -14.13
CA MET A 34 -7.82 6.56 -14.20
C MET A 34 -9.20 6.65 -13.53
N ASP A 35 -10.12 5.79 -13.96
CA ASP A 35 -11.49 5.76 -13.44
C ASP A 35 -11.64 4.95 -12.14
N GLY A 36 -10.63 4.18 -11.76
CA GLY A 36 -10.65 3.34 -10.56
C GLY A 36 -11.36 2.00 -10.73
N THR A 37 -11.69 1.60 -11.98
CA THR A 37 -12.32 0.31 -12.24
C THR A 37 -11.30 -0.83 -12.35
N GLU A 38 -11.72 -2.07 -12.05
CA GLU A 38 -10.91 -3.27 -12.30
C GLU A 38 -10.53 -3.41 -13.77
N LYS A 39 -11.46 -3.05 -14.67
CA LYS A 39 -11.24 -3.13 -16.13
C LYS A 39 -10.07 -2.26 -16.55
N MET A 40 -10.07 -0.99 -16.16
CA MET A 40 -8.99 -0.05 -16.52
C MET A 40 -7.65 -0.45 -15.89
N LEU A 41 -7.65 -0.92 -14.63
CA LEU A 41 -6.44 -1.46 -14.01
C LEU A 41 -5.82 -2.57 -14.86
N ARG A 42 -6.62 -3.53 -15.32
CA ARG A 42 -6.14 -4.64 -16.15
C ARG A 42 -5.61 -4.18 -17.51
N GLU A 43 -6.33 -3.26 -18.17
CA GLU A 43 -5.92 -2.71 -19.47
C GLU A 43 -4.58 -1.98 -19.34
N LYS A 44 -4.46 -1.06 -18.39
CA LYS A 44 -3.25 -0.27 -18.14
C LYS A 44 -2.09 -1.11 -17.59
N GLY A 45 -2.37 -2.04 -16.70
CA GLY A 45 -1.37 -2.95 -16.20
C GLY A 45 -0.79 -3.86 -17.29
N LYS A 46 -1.62 -4.36 -18.21
CA LYS A 46 -1.15 -5.12 -19.38
C LYS A 46 -0.25 -4.26 -20.28
N GLU A 47 -0.64 -3.02 -20.55
CA GLU A 47 0.14 -2.05 -21.33
C GLU A 47 1.51 -1.78 -20.65
N ALA A 48 1.52 -1.67 -19.33
CA ALA A 48 2.72 -1.47 -18.51
C ALA A 48 3.57 -2.73 -18.28
N GLY A 49 3.12 -3.91 -18.72
CA GLY A 49 3.83 -5.18 -18.49
C GLY A 49 3.72 -5.71 -17.06
N ILE A 50 2.74 -5.26 -16.28
CA ILE A 50 2.48 -5.72 -14.92
C ILE A 50 1.71 -7.05 -14.98
N SER A 51 2.22 -8.05 -14.27
CA SER A 51 1.69 -9.42 -14.29
C SER A 51 0.76 -9.74 -13.11
N ARG A 52 0.90 -9.03 -11.99
CA ARG A 52 0.14 -9.27 -10.77
C ARG A 52 -0.08 -7.97 -9.99
N PHE A 53 -1.22 -7.89 -9.29
CA PHE A 53 -1.64 -6.70 -8.56
C PHE A 53 -2.04 -7.04 -7.13
N VAL A 54 -1.58 -6.27 -6.15
CA VAL A 54 -2.13 -6.27 -4.80
C VAL A 54 -3.28 -5.25 -4.74
N ILE A 55 -4.49 -5.74 -4.49
CA ILE A 55 -5.71 -4.93 -4.46
C ILE A 55 -5.99 -4.47 -3.04
N LEU A 56 -5.93 -3.17 -2.83
CA LEU A 56 -5.96 -2.51 -1.53
C LEU A 56 -7.26 -1.71 -1.32
N PRO A 57 -8.14 -2.11 -0.42
CA PRO A 57 -9.29 -1.30 -0.05
C PRO A 57 -8.97 -0.30 1.07
N VAL A 58 -9.77 0.77 1.15
CA VAL A 58 -9.78 1.70 2.28
C VAL A 58 -11.22 1.99 2.68
N ALA A 59 -11.61 1.70 3.91
CA ALA A 59 -12.90 2.05 4.47
C ALA A 59 -12.78 3.33 5.33
N ILE A 60 -13.27 4.46 4.82
CA ILE A 60 -13.26 5.75 5.57
C ILE A 60 -14.34 5.81 6.67
N ARG A 61 -15.20 4.81 6.75
CA ARG A 61 -16.25 4.67 7.77
C ARG A 61 -16.25 3.24 8.33
N PRO A 62 -16.36 3.08 9.67
CA PRO A 62 -16.30 1.75 10.30
C PRO A 62 -17.43 0.82 9.86
N ASP A 63 -18.64 1.34 9.61
CA ASP A 63 -19.80 0.56 9.14
C ASP A 63 -19.67 0.01 7.71
N ARG A 64 -18.65 0.40 6.97
CA ARG A 64 -18.40 -0.05 5.60
C ARG A 64 -17.32 -1.13 5.49
N VAL A 65 -16.56 -1.37 6.54
CA VAL A 65 -15.40 -2.29 6.53
C VAL A 65 -15.78 -3.66 5.97
N MET A 66 -16.74 -4.34 6.58
CA MET A 66 -17.11 -5.71 6.18
C MET A 66 -17.57 -5.80 4.72
N GLY A 67 -18.44 -4.89 4.27
CA GLY A 67 -18.94 -4.90 2.89
C GLY A 67 -17.84 -4.62 1.85
N ILE A 68 -16.87 -3.76 2.19
CA ILE A 68 -15.71 -3.50 1.34
C ILE A 68 -14.80 -4.74 1.28
N ASN A 69 -14.57 -5.41 2.39
CA ASN A 69 -13.76 -6.63 2.44
C ASN A 69 -14.41 -7.77 1.64
N ASP A 70 -15.74 -7.93 1.75
CA ASP A 70 -16.50 -8.90 0.96
C ASP A 70 -16.42 -8.60 -0.56
N PHE A 71 -16.48 -7.31 -0.93
CA PHE A 71 -16.28 -6.89 -2.32
C PHE A 71 -14.90 -7.31 -2.83
N ILE A 72 -13.82 -6.97 -2.11
CA ILE A 72 -12.47 -7.35 -2.53
C ILE A 72 -12.32 -8.87 -2.64
N ARG A 73 -12.83 -9.62 -1.66
CA ARG A 73 -12.83 -11.08 -1.72
C ARG A 73 -13.50 -11.60 -2.99
N SER A 74 -14.66 -11.03 -3.34
CA SER A 74 -15.40 -11.43 -4.55
C SER A 74 -14.65 -11.13 -5.85
N ARG A 75 -13.84 -10.06 -5.87
CA ARG A 75 -13.09 -9.64 -7.06
C ARG A 75 -11.77 -10.39 -7.24
N THR A 76 -11.17 -10.87 -6.14
CA THR A 76 -9.82 -11.49 -6.17
C THR A 76 -9.85 -13.00 -6.09
N ALA A 77 -10.94 -13.61 -5.62
CA ALA A 77 -11.05 -15.06 -5.48
C ALA A 77 -10.88 -15.81 -6.79
N GLY A 78 -9.95 -16.76 -6.81
CA GLY A 78 -9.70 -17.63 -7.97
C GLY A 78 -9.00 -16.94 -9.15
N LYS A 79 -8.53 -15.71 -8.98
CA LYS A 79 -7.77 -14.96 -9.98
C LYS A 79 -6.30 -14.89 -9.56
N PRO A 80 -5.39 -15.62 -10.20
CA PRO A 80 -3.98 -15.68 -9.79
C PRO A 80 -3.23 -14.36 -10.03
N GLU A 81 -3.76 -13.48 -10.87
CA GLU A 81 -3.23 -12.14 -11.10
C GLU A 81 -3.53 -11.16 -9.96
N TYR A 82 -4.41 -11.50 -9.01
CA TYR A 82 -4.77 -10.62 -7.90
C TYR A 82 -4.42 -11.21 -6.53
N VAL A 83 -3.87 -10.34 -5.69
CA VAL A 83 -3.67 -10.58 -4.26
C VAL A 83 -4.58 -9.61 -3.49
N GLY A 84 -5.67 -10.11 -2.92
CA GLY A 84 -6.63 -9.26 -2.20
C GLY A 84 -6.16 -8.97 -0.78
N PHE A 85 -6.13 -7.70 -0.40
CA PHE A 85 -6.04 -7.25 1.00
C PHE A 85 -7.42 -6.87 1.50
N GLY A 86 -7.65 -6.93 2.81
CA GLY A 86 -8.79 -6.31 3.46
C GLY A 86 -8.45 -4.91 3.99
N THR A 87 -9.42 -4.29 4.66
CA THR A 87 -9.21 -3.04 5.39
C THR A 87 -9.81 -3.14 6.79
N ILE A 88 -9.28 -2.36 7.72
CA ILE A 88 -9.75 -2.23 9.10
C ILE A 88 -9.95 -0.75 9.43
N HIS A 89 -10.87 -0.43 10.33
CA HIS A 89 -11.07 0.90 10.87
C HIS A 89 -11.07 0.88 12.40
N ALA A 90 -10.28 1.75 13.04
CA ALA A 90 -10.18 1.79 14.50
C ALA A 90 -11.52 2.09 15.23
N GLY A 91 -12.47 2.66 14.52
CA GLY A 91 -13.80 2.96 15.07
C GLY A 91 -14.81 1.82 14.97
N MET A 92 -14.44 0.66 14.43
CA MET A 92 -15.33 -0.52 14.46
C MET A 92 -15.31 -1.18 15.85
N GLU A 93 -16.34 -1.98 16.14
CA GLU A 93 -16.51 -2.60 17.46
C GLU A 93 -15.42 -3.64 17.76
N ALA A 94 -15.06 -4.47 16.77
CA ALA A 94 -14.16 -5.59 16.95
C ALA A 94 -13.11 -5.68 15.82
N PRO A 95 -12.09 -4.78 15.79
CA PRO A 95 -11.06 -4.80 14.75
C PRO A 95 -10.26 -6.13 14.65
N ALA A 96 -10.00 -6.77 15.79
CA ALA A 96 -9.26 -8.03 15.84
C ALA A 96 -10.06 -9.19 15.23
N GLU A 97 -11.35 -9.29 15.54
CA GLU A 97 -12.23 -10.33 14.98
C GLU A 97 -12.39 -10.19 13.46
N GLU A 98 -12.49 -8.95 12.96
CA GLU A 98 -12.53 -8.72 11.51
C GLU A 98 -11.20 -9.12 10.86
N ALA A 99 -10.06 -8.83 11.49
CA ALA A 99 -8.75 -9.24 10.97
C ALA A 99 -8.62 -10.78 10.90
N GLU A 100 -9.15 -11.50 11.89
CA GLU A 100 -9.23 -12.97 11.85
C GLU A 100 -10.19 -13.46 10.73
N ARG A 101 -11.31 -12.75 10.52
CA ARG A 101 -12.23 -13.04 9.42
C ARG A 101 -11.54 -12.89 8.05
N LEU A 102 -10.69 -11.87 7.87
CA LEU A 102 -9.92 -11.69 6.64
C LEU A 102 -9.01 -12.90 6.34
N LEU A 103 -8.32 -13.42 7.37
CA LEU A 103 -7.53 -14.66 7.23
C LEU A 103 -8.41 -15.84 6.78
N PHE A 104 -9.55 -16.04 7.43
CA PHE A 104 -10.49 -17.11 7.06
C PHE A 104 -11.02 -16.97 5.64
N MET A 105 -11.25 -15.75 5.18
CA MET A 105 -11.67 -15.44 3.80
C MET A 105 -10.56 -15.65 2.77
N GLY A 106 -9.31 -15.86 3.19
CA GLY A 106 -8.15 -16.00 2.32
C GLY A 106 -7.66 -14.67 1.72
N LEU A 107 -7.96 -13.55 2.35
CA LEU A 107 -7.31 -12.28 2.06
C LEU A 107 -5.88 -12.30 2.63
N ARG A 108 -4.94 -11.66 1.94
CA ARG A 108 -3.51 -11.84 2.15
C ARG A 108 -2.84 -10.71 2.91
N GLY A 109 -3.61 -9.76 3.43
CA GLY A 109 -3.10 -8.62 4.20
C GLY A 109 -4.19 -7.63 4.57
N ILE A 110 -3.80 -6.56 5.26
CA ILE A 110 -4.67 -5.46 5.67
C ILE A 110 -4.10 -4.15 5.12
N LYS A 111 -4.93 -3.33 4.48
CA LYS A 111 -4.60 -1.94 4.13
C LYS A 111 -5.29 -0.98 5.07
N MET A 112 -4.53 -0.02 5.58
CA MET A 112 -5.07 1.14 6.28
C MET A 112 -4.50 2.45 5.70
N HIS A 113 -5.32 3.49 5.74
CA HIS A 113 -4.95 4.84 5.36
C HIS A 113 -5.29 5.80 6.49
N PRO A 114 -4.42 5.90 7.52
CA PRO A 114 -4.72 6.58 8.78
C PRO A 114 -5.26 8.00 8.60
N ASP A 115 -4.70 8.78 7.66
CA ASP A 115 -5.08 10.18 7.47
C ASP A 115 -6.50 10.33 6.88
N SER A 116 -6.88 9.51 5.89
CA SER A 116 -8.23 9.53 5.33
C SER A 116 -9.26 8.89 6.28
N GLN A 117 -8.85 7.89 7.06
CA GLN A 117 -9.67 7.20 8.05
C GLN A 117 -9.73 7.93 9.41
N ARG A 118 -8.86 8.93 9.64
CA ARG A 118 -8.81 9.80 10.84
C ARG A 118 -8.56 9.05 12.15
N PHE A 119 -7.62 8.13 12.15
CA PHE A 119 -7.08 7.50 13.36
C PHE A 119 -5.56 7.30 13.23
N ALA A 120 -4.85 7.32 14.33
CA ALA A 120 -3.41 7.13 14.34
C ALA A 120 -3.02 5.67 14.14
N ILE A 121 -1.83 5.42 13.54
CA ILE A 121 -1.27 4.06 13.43
C ILE A 121 -1.17 3.41 14.82
N ASP A 122 -0.79 4.16 15.83
CA ASP A 122 -0.65 3.71 17.23
C ASP A 122 -1.92 3.90 18.07
N ASP A 123 -3.10 3.96 17.47
CA ASP A 123 -4.38 4.03 18.17
C ASP A 123 -4.58 2.79 19.05
N LEU A 124 -4.88 2.99 20.34
CA LEU A 124 -4.98 1.91 21.31
C LEU A 124 -6.05 0.87 20.94
N ARG A 125 -7.08 1.26 20.18
CA ARG A 125 -8.14 0.36 19.70
C ARG A 125 -7.64 -0.67 18.69
N LEU A 126 -6.50 -0.41 18.04
CA LEU A 126 -5.88 -1.31 17.07
C LEU A 126 -4.87 -2.28 17.69
N LEU A 127 -4.40 -2.05 18.92
CA LEU A 127 -3.38 -2.91 19.54
C LEU A 127 -3.79 -4.39 19.62
N PRO A 128 -5.05 -4.75 19.98
CA PRO A 128 -5.49 -6.14 19.96
C PRO A 128 -5.46 -6.76 18.55
N MET A 129 -5.74 -5.96 17.52
CA MET A 129 -5.63 -6.42 16.13
C MET A 129 -4.18 -6.71 15.76
N TYR A 130 -3.23 -5.79 16.02
CA TYR A 130 -1.81 -6.02 15.75
C TYR A 130 -1.28 -7.27 16.45
N ASP A 131 -1.68 -7.48 17.71
CA ASP A 131 -1.30 -8.68 18.45
C ASP A 131 -1.86 -9.95 17.80
N ALA A 132 -3.10 -9.95 17.37
CA ALA A 132 -3.75 -11.10 16.74
C ALA A 132 -3.14 -11.51 15.40
N ILE A 133 -2.66 -10.53 14.61
CA ILE A 133 -2.18 -10.77 13.23
C ILE A 133 -0.67 -10.84 13.07
N GLN A 134 0.13 -10.44 14.07
CA GLN A 134 1.60 -10.48 13.96
C GLN A 134 2.10 -11.90 13.62
N GLY A 135 2.96 -11.99 12.60
CA GLY A 135 3.44 -13.25 12.05
C GLY A 135 2.42 -14.07 11.24
N LYS A 136 1.23 -13.50 10.95
CA LYS A 136 0.16 -14.20 10.21
C LYS A 136 -0.35 -13.41 9.00
N LEU A 137 -0.44 -12.10 9.12
CA LEU A 137 -1.06 -11.26 8.11
C LEU A 137 -0.33 -9.90 8.03
N PRO A 138 0.26 -9.54 6.89
CA PRO A 138 0.94 -8.26 6.74
C PRO A 138 -0.04 -7.09 6.76
N VAL A 139 0.46 -5.94 7.21
CA VAL A 139 -0.26 -4.67 7.17
C VAL A 139 0.43 -3.69 6.23
N MET A 140 -0.29 -3.18 5.26
CA MET A 140 0.17 -2.06 4.44
C MET A 140 -0.45 -0.76 4.96
N LEU A 141 0.41 0.18 5.30
CA LEU A 141 0.04 1.47 5.83
C LEU A 141 0.37 2.58 4.84
N HIS A 142 -0.60 3.45 4.56
CA HIS A 142 -0.27 4.77 4.04
C HIS A 142 0.60 5.50 5.07
N MET A 143 1.72 6.07 4.62
CA MET A 143 2.72 6.65 5.50
C MET A 143 2.99 8.11 5.12
N GLY A 144 3.05 8.97 6.14
CA GLY A 144 3.34 10.39 6.00
C GLY A 144 2.16 11.16 5.38
N ASP A 145 2.07 12.36 5.66
CA ASP A 145 1.34 13.47 5.05
C ASP A 145 1.57 14.65 5.99
N GLN A 146 2.27 15.67 5.52
CA GLN A 146 2.62 16.84 6.36
C GLN A 146 1.39 17.60 6.92
N ARG A 147 0.20 17.35 6.36
CA ARG A 147 -1.06 17.97 6.81
C ARG A 147 -1.65 17.32 8.05
N TYR A 148 -1.23 16.08 8.37
CA TYR A 148 -1.80 15.25 9.43
C TYR A 148 -0.70 14.55 10.22
N ASP A 149 -1.06 14.10 11.44
CA ASP A 149 -0.15 13.37 12.31
C ASP A 149 -0.51 11.88 12.44
N TYR A 150 -1.57 11.42 11.76
CA TYR A 150 -2.08 10.06 11.96
C TYR A 150 -1.14 8.97 11.44
N SER A 151 -0.46 9.23 10.30
CA SER A 151 0.45 8.30 9.64
C SER A 151 1.94 8.67 9.81
N HIS A 152 2.27 9.51 10.78
CA HIS A 152 3.67 9.92 11.02
C HIS A 152 4.57 8.71 11.30
N PRO A 153 5.77 8.59 10.68
CA PRO A 153 6.67 7.43 10.81
C PRO A 153 7.03 7.04 12.25
N VAL A 154 7.05 8.00 13.18
CA VAL A 154 7.30 7.70 14.61
C VAL A 154 6.25 6.78 15.22
N LYS A 155 5.00 6.84 14.74
CA LYS A 155 3.92 5.98 15.21
C LYS A 155 4.10 4.55 14.72
N LEU A 156 4.51 4.37 13.46
CA LEU A 156 4.87 3.06 12.96
C LEU A 156 6.07 2.47 13.73
N ARG A 157 7.11 3.28 13.99
CA ARG A 157 8.24 2.84 14.80
C ARG A 157 7.79 2.26 16.15
N ARG A 158 6.88 2.95 16.86
CA ARG A 158 6.32 2.47 18.13
C ARG A 158 5.60 1.13 18.01
N ILE A 159 4.81 0.96 16.93
CA ILE A 159 4.09 -0.29 16.69
C ILE A 159 5.06 -1.44 16.40
N LEU A 160 6.10 -1.20 15.59
CA LEU A 160 7.12 -2.22 15.32
C LEU A 160 7.97 -2.57 16.56
N ASP A 161 8.15 -1.62 17.48
CA ASP A 161 8.80 -1.89 18.77
C ASP A 161 7.91 -2.73 19.71
N LEU A 162 6.59 -2.53 19.68
CA LEU A 162 5.62 -3.28 20.49
C LEU A 162 5.30 -4.67 19.91
N PHE A 163 5.28 -4.79 18.60
CA PHE A 163 4.90 -6.01 17.86
C PHE A 163 6.02 -6.42 16.89
N PRO A 164 7.14 -6.99 17.38
CA PRO A 164 8.33 -7.24 16.56
C PRO A 164 8.16 -8.33 15.49
N LYS A 165 7.04 -9.08 15.50
CA LYS A 165 6.70 -10.06 14.47
C LYS A 165 5.70 -9.51 13.46
N LEU A 166 5.25 -8.27 13.60
CA LEU A 166 4.32 -7.66 12.68
C LEU A 166 5.02 -7.36 11.35
N GLN A 167 4.52 -7.95 10.27
CA GLN A 167 5.00 -7.69 8.93
C GLN A 167 4.34 -6.42 8.38
N VAL A 168 5.13 -5.43 7.99
CA VAL A 168 4.60 -4.13 7.54
C VAL A 168 5.17 -3.73 6.18
N ILE A 169 4.29 -3.21 5.33
CA ILE A 169 4.61 -2.45 4.14
C ILE A 169 4.34 -0.97 4.46
N ALA A 170 5.39 -0.20 4.59
CA ALA A 170 5.31 1.25 4.80
C ALA A 170 5.30 1.96 3.45
N ALA A 171 4.11 2.36 2.97
CA ALA A 171 3.94 2.93 1.64
C ALA A 171 4.72 4.24 1.44
N HIS A 172 5.03 4.56 0.17
CA HIS A 172 5.61 5.83 -0.25
C HIS A 172 6.98 6.11 0.40
N PHE A 173 7.92 5.17 0.27
CA PHE A 173 9.23 5.24 0.95
C PHE A 173 9.11 5.40 2.48
N GLY A 174 7.99 4.96 3.07
CA GLY A 174 7.71 5.08 4.50
C GLY A 174 7.24 6.45 4.96
N GLY A 175 7.05 7.42 4.04
CA GLY A 175 6.62 8.77 4.43
C GLY A 175 6.40 9.71 3.26
N TYR A 176 5.20 9.76 2.70
CA TYR A 176 4.80 10.69 1.64
C TYR A 176 5.17 12.14 1.99
N GLY A 177 6.11 12.74 1.23
CA GLY A 177 6.63 14.08 1.49
C GLY A 177 7.49 14.23 2.77
N MET A 178 7.80 13.13 3.48
CA MET A 178 8.58 13.11 4.74
C MET A 178 9.75 12.11 4.67
N TYR A 179 10.35 11.93 3.49
CA TYR A 179 11.28 10.82 3.19
C TYR A 179 12.49 10.75 4.14
N GLU A 180 13.10 11.89 4.48
CA GLU A 180 14.24 11.95 5.40
C GLU A 180 13.85 11.52 6.82
N THR A 181 12.73 12.04 7.33
CA THR A 181 12.17 11.67 8.63
C THR A 181 11.82 10.17 8.67
N ALA A 182 11.21 9.65 7.59
CA ALA A 182 10.89 8.24 7.47
C ALA A 182 12.15 7.37 7.49
N TYR A 183 13.17 7.74 6.72
CA TYR A 183 14.44 7.03 6.71
C TYR A 183 15.06 6.98 8.10
N ASP A 184 15.20 8.10 8.79
CA ASP A 184 15.82 8.15 10.11
C ASP A 184 15.09 7.30 11.16
N LEU A 185 13.77 7.22 11.06
CA LEU A 185 12.94 6.49 12.01
C LEU A 185 12.77 4.99 11.68
N LEU A 186 12.90 4.60 10.40
CA LEU A 186 12.53 3.25 9.95
C LEU A 186 13.69 2.44 9.33
N LYS A 187 14.89 3.03 9.13
CA LYS A 187 16.04 2.34 8.52
C LYS A 187 16.47 1.08 9.26
N ASP A 188 16.30 1.07 10.60
CA ASP A 188 16.67 -0.04 11.50
C ASP A 188 15.49 -0.96 11.84
N LYS A 189 14.30 -0.75 11.24
CA LYS A 189 13.10 -1.55 11.51
C LYS A 189 12.87 -2.61 10.44
N ASP A 190 12.34 -3.75 10.86
CA ASP A 190 11.97 -4.84 9.95
C ASP A 190 10.62 -4.52 9.28
N CYS A 191 10.68 -3.79 8.18
CA CYS A 191 9.55 -3.48 7.32
C CYS A 191 10.03 -3.29 5.88
N ILE A 192 9.15 -3.45 4.92
CA ILE A 192 9.41 -3.12 3.52
C ILE A 192 8.68 -1.82 3.14
N PHE A 193 9.07 -1.26 2.01
CA PHE A 193 8.57 0.01 1.49
C PHE A 193 8.10 -0.17 0.05
N ASP A 194 7.25 0.72 -0.45
CA ASP A 194 6.98 0.81 -1.88
C ASP A 194 7.43 2.15 -2.47
N VAL A 195 7.60 2.18 -3.78
CA VAL A 195 8.02 3.38 -4.52
C VAL A 195 6.86 4.23 -5.03
N SER A 196 5.63 3.82 -4.74
CA SER A 196 4.42 4.45 -5.27
C SER A 196 4.29 5.92 -4.83
N SER A 197 3.60 6.74 -5.62
CA SER A 197 3.28 8.15 -5.32
C SER A 197 4.49 9.00 -4.88
N SER A 198 5.70 8.65 -5.29
CA SER A 198 6.92 9.28 -4.78
C SER A 198 7.89 9.76 -5.87
N LEU A 199 8.08 8.94 -6.91
CA LEU A 199 9.13 9.20 -7.92
C LEU A 199 8.94 10.53 -8.66
N MET A 200 7.70 10.97 -8.86
CA MET A 200 7.42 12.25 -9.53
C MET A 200 7.72 13.49 -8.67
N PHE A 201 7.90 13.31 -7.37
CA PHE A 201 8.16 14.41 -6.42
C PHE A 201 9.62 14.46 -5.95
N MET A 202 10.44 13.50 -6.37
CA MET A 202 11.84 13.44 -6.02
C MET A 202 12.71 14.03 -7.12
N GLU A 203 13.73 14.79 -6.75
CA GLU A 203 14.79 15.21 -7.67
C GLU A 203 15.62 14.00 -8.16
N ASP A 204 16.28 14.18 -9.30
CA ASP A 204 17.14 13.14 -9.91
C ASP A 204 18.16 12.59 -8.91
N GLY A 205 18.23 11.28 -8.80
CA GLY A 205 19.16 10.55 -7.94
C GLY A 205 18.73 10.45 -6.47
N VAL A 206 17.64 11.11 -6.06
CA VAL A 206 17.15 11.04 -4.66
C VAL A 206 16.50 9.68 -4.39
N ALA A 207 15.67 9.19 -5.33
CA ALA A 207 15.02 7.89 -5.18
C ALA A 207 16.06 6.77 -5.07
N GLU A 208 17.05 6.74 -5.98
CA GLU A 208 18.13 5.74 -5.96
C GLU A 208 18.94 5.78 -4.67
N ARG A 209 19.17 6.97 -4.11
CA ARG A 209 19.86 7.11 -2.83
C ARG A 209 19.07 6.46 -1.69
N TYR A 210 17.75 6.68 -1.60
CA TYR A 210 16.91 6.04 -0.58
C TYR A 210 16.78 4.54 -0.81
N ILE A 211 16.62 4.09 -2.06
CA ILE A 211 16.57 2.65 -2.42
C ILE A 211 17.82 1.95 -1.88
N ARG A 212 19.01 2.48 -2.16
CA ARG A 212 20.28 1.89 -1.69
C ARG A 212 20.49 2.03 -0.19
N ALA A 213 19.99 3.11 0.41
CA ALA A 213 20.11 3.33 1.85
C ALA A 213 19.21 2.40 2.68
N TYR A 214 18.02 2.06 2.18
CA TYR A 214 17.14 1.05 2.78
C TYR A 214 17.56 -0.38 2.43
N GLY A 215 18.15 -0.59 1.25
CA GLY A 215 18.38 -1.86 0.59
C GLY A 215 17.27 -2.19 -0.41
N ALA A 216 17.64 -2.53 -1.66
CA ALA A 216 16.68 -2.84 -2.72
C ALA A 216 15.76 -4.03 -2.35
N GLU A 217 16.24 -4.95 -1.51
CA GLU A 217 15.48 -6.10 -0.99
C GLU A 217 14.37 -5.70 -0.01
N ARG A 218 14.33 -4.46 0.42
CA ARG A 218 13.26 -3.88 1.25
C ARG A 218 12.32 -2.97 0.45
N MET A 219 12.56 -2.79 -0.85
CA MET A 219 11.74 -1.96 -1.72
C MET A 219 10.88 -2.82 -2.62
N ALA A 220 9.68 -2.37 -2.94
CA ALA A 220 8.77 -3.03 -3.87
C ALA A 220 8.14 -2.03 -4.84
N PHE A 221 7.82 -2.47 -6.05
CA PHE A 221 7.15 -1.66 -7.05
C PHE A 221 5.67 -1.47 -6.73
N GLY A 222 5.17 -0.25 -6.89
CA GLY A 222 3.77 0.10 -6.74
C GLY A 222 3.42 1.35 -7.54
N THR A 223 2.20 1.42 -8.08
CA THR A 223 1.74 2.55 -8.89
C THR A 223 0.83 3.52 -8.17
N ASP A 224 0.13 3.06 -7.14
CA ASP A 224 -0.96 3.80 -6.47
C ASP A 224 -2.13 4.13 -7.44
N TYR A 225 -2.40 3.18 -8.38
CA TYR A 225 -3.63 3.25 -9.19
C TYR A 225 -4.86 3.37 -8.28
N PRO A 226 -5.83 4.24 -8.54
CA PRO A 226 -6.07 5.02 -9.76
C PRO A 226 -5.57 6.48 -9.68
N LEU A 227 -4.79 6.86 -8.68
CA LEU A 227 -4.23 8.21 -8.63
C LEU A 227 -3.29 8.46 -9.82
N TRP A 228 -2.51 7.46 -10.18
CA TRP A 228 -1.53 7.53 -11.28
C TRP A 228 -1.78 6.45 -12.32
N ASP A 229 -1.35 6.73 -13.56
CA ASP A 229 -1.38 5.78 -14.67
C ASP A 229 -0.26 4.75 -14.50
N PRO A 230 -0.56 3.43 -14.43
CA PRO A 230 0.44 2.38 -14.31
C PRO A 230 1.52 2.43 -15.39
N VAL A 231 1.19 2.83 -16.62
CA VAL A 231 2.18 2.98 -17.71
C VAL A 231 3.19 4.07 -17.37
N THR A 232 2.70 5.24 -16.96
CA THR A 232 3.56 6.37 -16.60
C THR A 232 4.44 6.05 -15.38
N GLU A 233 3.88 5.38 -14.36
CA GLU A 233 4.66 5.00 -13.17
C GLU A 233 5.73 3.95 -13.49
N THR A 234 5.41 2.99 -14.35
CA THR A 234 6.38 2.00 -14.84
C THR A 234 7.51 2.67 -15.63
N GLU A 235 7.18 3.63 -16.49
CA GLU A 235 8.21 4.42 -17.20
C GLU A 235 9.10 5.21 -16.23
N ARG A 236 8.53 5.83 -15.19
CA ARG A 236 9.30 6.53 -14.15
C ARG A 236 10.24 5.58 -13.42
N PHE A 237 9.75 4.40 -13.06
CA PHE A 237 10.55 3.38 -12.39
C PHE A 237 11.74 2.96 -13.26
N PHE A 238 11.53 2.68 -14.55
CA PHE A 238 12.62 2.27 -15.45
C PHE A 238 13.58 3.39 -15.85
N ARG A 239 13.29 4.65 -15.55
CA ARG A 239 14.25 5.78 -15.70
C ARG A 239 15.24 5.88 -14.55
N LEU A 240 15.02 5.18 -13.45
CA LEU A 240 15.95 5.16 -12.33
C LEU A 240 17.30 4.53 -12.76
N ARG A 241 18.37 5.01 -12.16
CA ARG A 241 19.74 4.50 -12.42
C ARG A 241 20.05 3.35 -11.46
N LEU A 242 19.33 2.23 -11.67
CA LEU A 242 19.46 1.01 -10.90
C LEU A 242 20.17 -0.07 -11.73
N THR A 243 20.75 -1.05 -11.07
CA THR A 243 21.26 -2.27 -11.72
C THR A 243 20.10 -3.20 -12.06
N ASP A 244 20.33 -4.14 -12.97
CA ASP A 244 19.33 -5.15 -13.35
C ASP A 244 18.87 -5.95 -12.13
N GLU A 245 19.77 -6.22 -11.17
CA GLU A 245 19.44 -6.92 -9.94
C GLU A 245 18.57 -6.08 -9.00
N GLU A 246 18.86 -4.77 -8.86
CA GLU A 246 18.00 -3.84 -8.10
C GLU A 246 16.60 -3.74 -8.74
N PHE A 247 16.51 -3.68 -10.07
CA PHE A 247 15.22 -3.68 -10.78
C PHE A 247 14.44 -4.97 -10.55
N ASP A 248 15.08 -6.13 -10.67
CA ASP A 248 14.44 -7.43 -10.39
C ASP A 248 13.96 -7.52 -8.93
N GLN A 249 14.80 -7.05 -8.01
CA GLN A 249 14.49 -7.08 -6.59
C GLN A 249 13.24 -6.27 -6.28
N ILE A 250 13.19 -5.02 -6.75
CA ILE A 250 12.08 -4.08 -6.50
C ILE A 250 10.85 -4.47 -7.32
N GLY A 251 11.06 -4.87 -8.58
CA GLY A 251 9.98 -5.17 -9.52
C GLY A 251 9.10 -6.35 -9.12
N HIS A 252 9.69 -7.39 -8.51
CA HIS A 252 8.91 -8.58 -8.12
C HIS A 252 9.47 -9.38 -6.94
N LYS A 253 10.80 -9.57 -6.80
CA LYS A 253 11.35 -10.51 -5.81
C LYS A 253 10.99 -10.16 -4.37
N THR A 254 11.00 -8.86 -4.04
CA THR A 254 10.59 -8.40 -2.69
C THR A 254 9.13 -8.74 -2.42
N ALA A 255 8.24 -8.47 -3.38
CA ALA A 255 6.82 -8.79 -3.26
C ALA A 255 6.57 -10.30 -3.16
N GLU A 256 7.23 -11.11 -4.00
CA GLU A 256 7.14 -12.58 -3.98
C GLU A 256 7.54 -13.14 -2.62
N ARG A 257 8.69 -12.72 -2.09
CA ARG A 257 9.18 -13.15 -0.78
C ARG A 257 8.26 -12.71 0.35
N PHE A 258 7.87 -11.44 0.37
CA PHE A 258 7.12 -10.84 1.48
C PHE A 258 5.68 -11.32 1.55
N LEU A 259 5.06 -11.58 0.40
CA LEU A 259 3.67 -12.01 0.30
C LEU A 259 3.54 -13.53 0.02
N GLU A 260 4.66 -14.26 -0.05
CA GLU A 260 4.70 -15.70 -0.33
C GLU A 260 3.90 -16.08 -1.60
N LEU A 261 4.24 -15.43 -2.73
CA LEU A 261 3.51 -15.52 -4.01
C LEU A 261 4.05 -16.59 -4.96
#